data_7ce5e487a9445d153f451ed93465019a
#
_entry.id   7ce5e487a9445d153f451ed93465019a
#
_cell.length_a   1.000
_cell.length_b   1.000
_cell.length_c   1.000
_cell.angle_alpha   90.00
_cell.angle_beta   90.00
_cell.angle_gamma   90.00
#
_symmetry.space_group_name_H-M   'P 1'
#
loop_
_entity.id
_entity.type
_entity.pdbx_description
1 polymer ?
#
loop_
_entity_poly.entity_id
_entity_poly.type
_entity_poly.pdbx_seq_one_letter_code
_entity_poly.pdbx_strand_id
1 'polypeptide(L)'
;MSAPAEPPKRSACETAQRRRLDSDRRWPASQGLRSGSEPIDVFFVLPRGSLILDWAGPAEALRFANTELPPRRPAFTLHFVAPEAASLSSVGAMVAGLAPLPERIEAPAWVVLVGRTSTAQRRDDDREDRLVIDWLRRVQPGQLGVRLVTVCSGALLAASAGLFSRRRVTTHHGDPAELARRAPDATAVPDRVFAHD
;
A
#
# COMPACT_ATOMS: atom_id res chain seq x y z
N MET A 1 25.40 33.82 38.72
CA MET A 1 24.23 33.45 37.88
C MET A 1 24.69 33.46 36.44
N SER A 2 25.05 32.31 35.88
CA SER A 2 25.51 32.19 34.48
C SER A 2 24.31 32.00 33.55
N ALA A 3 24.28 32.77 32.46
CA ALA A 3 23.25 32.71 31.46
C ALA A 3 23.28 31.34 30.71
N PRO A 4 22.13 30.80 30.29
CA PRO A 4 22.09 29.56 29.54
C PRO A 4 22.74 29.73 28.16
N ALA A 5 23.54 28.73 27.74
CA ALA A 5 24.20 28.71 26.45
C ALA A 5 23.20 28.62 25.29
N GLU A 6 23.42 29.43 24.28
CA GLU A 6 22.62 29.47 23.04
C GLU A 6 22.75 28.12 22.28
N PRO A 7 21.66 27.54 21.79
CA PRO A 7 21.73 26.26 21.05
C PRO A 7 22.48 26.41 19.71
N PRO A 8 23.22 25.41 19.25
CA PRO A 8 24.02 25.50 18.02
C PRO A 8 23.16 25.77 16.79
N LYS A 9 23.60 26.70 15.96
CA LYS A 9 22.96 27.04 14.68
C LYS A 9 23.01 25.82 13.74
N ARG A 10 21.85 25.34 13.33
CA ARG A 10 21.72 24.19 12.39
C ARG A 10 22.32 24.55 11.03
N SER A 11 22.95 23.55 10.38
CA SER A 11 23.58 23.75 9.07
C SER A 11 22.54 24.05 7.98
N ALA A 12 22.96 24.78 6.93
CA ALA A 12 22.11 25.08 5.77
C ALA A 12 21.59 23.81 5.08
N CYS A 13 22.32 22.72 5.16
CA CYS A 13 21.95 21.40 4.63
C CYS A 13 20.76 20.79 5.38
N GLU A 14 20.76 20.84 6.73
CA GLU A 14 19.64 20.35 7.56
C GLU A 14 18.36 21.18 7.33
N THR A 15 18.52 22.48 7.12
CA THR A 15 17.39 23.39 6.85
C THR A 15 16.80 23.13 5.45
N ALA A 16 17.64 22.87 4.45
CA ALA A 16 17.20 22.51 3.09
C ALA A 16 16.51 21.14 3.06
N GLN A 17 17.02 20.18 3.81
CA GLN A 17 16.45 18.84 3.91
C GLN A 17 15.09 18.85 4.61
N ARG A 18 14.92 19.65 5.67
CA ARG A 18 13.60 19.87 6.31
C ARG A 18 12.61 20.58 5.39
N ARG A 19 13.02 21.58 4.63
CA ARG A 19 12.14 22.25 3.66
C ARG A 19 11.68 21.30 2.54
N ARG A 20 12.52 20.39 2.07
CA ARG A 20 12.14 19.34 1.11
C ARG A 20 11.13 18.35 1.71
N LEU A 21 11.31 17.95 2.97
CA LEU A 21 10.38 17.10 3.70
C LEU A 21 9.02 17.77 3.94
N ASP A 22 8.99 19.09 4.15
CA ASP A 22 7.75 19.85 4.38
C ASP A 22 6.98 20.14 3.08
N SER A 23 7.67 20.35 1.95
CA SER A 23 7.00 20.57 0.67
C SER A 23 6.28 19.32 0.14
N ASP A 24 6.81 18.12 0.47
CA ASP A 24 6.22 16.84 0.09
C ASP A 24 5.17 16.35 1.10
N ARG A 25 5.00 17.03 2.23
CA ARG A 25 4.00 16.69 3.28
C ARG A 25 2.61 17.24 3.01
N ARG A 26 2.37 17.90 1.90
CA ARG A 26 0.99 18.21 1.52
C ARG A 26 0.31 16.93 1.04
N TRP A 27 -0.04 16.08 2.02
CA TRP A 27 -1.17 15.19 1.81
C TRP A 27 -2.30 16.01 1.22
N PRO A 28 -2.86 15.66 0.03
CA PRO A 28 -4.01 16.38 -0.48
C PRO A 28 -5.01 16.48 0.66
N ALA A 29 -5.41 17.71 0.97
CA ALA A 29 -6.31 17.98 2.09
C ALA A 29 -7.41 16.95 2.01
N SER A 30 -7.54 16.14 3.05
CA SER A 30 -8.57 15.12 3.13
C SER A 30 -9.87 15.80 2.74
N GLN A 31 -10.44 15.43 1.60
CA GLN A 31 -11.86 15.70 1.40
C GLN A 31 -12.50 14.95 2.55
N GLY A 32 -12.78 15.68 3.63
CA GLY A 32 -13.24 15.11 4.88
C GLY A 32 -14.35 14.13 4.57
N LEU A 33 -14.28 12.94 5.15
CA LEU A 33 -15.37 11.95 5.06
C LEU A 33 -16.65 12.72 5.38
N ARG A 34 -17.44 12.99 4.36
CA ARG A 34 -18.69 13.74 4.54
C ARG A 34 -19.58 12.89 5.42
N SER A 35 -20.11 13.48 6.48
CA SER A 35 -21.14 12.84 7.31
C SER A 35 -22.24 12.31 6.38
N GLY A 36 -22.38 10.97 6.29
CA GLY A 36 -23.35 10.31 5.41
C GLY A 36 -22.79 9.64 4.16
N SER A 37 -21.46 9.68 3.90
CA SER A 37 -20.84 8.90 2.84
C SER A 37 -20.87 7.40 3.14
N GLU A 38 -20.99 6.57 2.11
CA GLU A 38 -20.82 5.13 2.25
C GLU A 38 -19.42 4.79 2.78
N PRO A 39 -19.29 3.67 3.54
CA PRO A 39 -17.98 3.20 4.00
C PRO A 39 -17.08 2.94 2.80
N ILE A 40 -15.79 3.16 2.99
CA ILE A 40 -14.77 2.78 1.99
C ILE A 40 -14.45 1.30 2.20
N ASP A 41 -14.69 0.49 1.19
CA ASP A 41 -14.26 -0.91 1.19
C ASP A 41 -12.75 -1.00 0.98
N VAL A 42 -12.05 -1.69 1.89
CA VAL A 42 -10.58 -1.85 1.83
C VAL A 42 -10.23 -3.33 1.66
N PHE A 43 -9.76 -3.69 0.49
CA PHE A 43 -9.40 -5.06 0.12
C PHE A 43 -7.89 -5.29 0.32
N PHE A 44 -7.52 -6.00 1.39
CA PHE A 44 -6.16 -6.48 1.62
C PHE A 44 -5.96 -7.78 0.84
N VAL A 45 -5.10 -7.74 -0.17
CA VAL A 45 -4.79 -8.92 -1.01
C VAL A 45 -3.62 -9.66 -0.37
N LEU A 46 -3.87 -10.88 0.10
CA LEU A 46 -2.95 -11.68 0.91
C LEU A 46 -2.52 -12.99 0.23
N PRO A 47 -1.79 -12.95 -0.88
CA PRO A 47 -1.25 -14.17 -1.47
C PRO A 47 -0.18 -14.78 -0.56
N ARG A 48 0.21 -16.01 -0.82
CA ARG A 48 1.22 -16.74 -0.06
C ARG A 48 2.52 -15.94 0.09
N GLY A 49 3.12 -16.00 1.27
CA GLY A 49 4.34 -15.29 1.63
C GLY A 49 4.14 -13.82 2.04
N SER A 50 2.90 -13.37 2.21
CA SER A 50 2.59 -11.99 2.62
C SER A 50 3.23 -11.61 3.94
N LEU A 51 3.86 -10.42 3.98
CA LEU A 51 4.48 -9.85 5.18
C LEU A 51 3.38 -9.37 6.13
N ILE A 52 3.38 -9.90 7.37
CA ILE A 52 2.29 -9.65 8.33
C ILE A 52 2.16 -8.15 8.64
N LEU A 53 3.27 -7.44 8.88
CA LEU A 53 3.21 -6.03 9.23
C LEU A 53 2.68 -5.14 8.10
N ASP A 54 2.84 -5.57 6.84
CA ASP A 54 2.39 -4.79 5.68
C ASP A 54 0.86 -4.72 5.56
N TRP A 55 0.14 -5.66 6.16
CA TRP A 55 -1.33 -5.64 6.17
C TRP A 55 -1.92 -5.47 7.58
N ALA A 56 -1.34 -6.10 8.61
CA ALA A 56 -1.88 -6.02 9.96
C ALA A 56 -1.76 -4.59 10.52
N GLY A 57 -0.64 -3.90 10.28
CA GLY A 57 -0.45 -2.52 10.70
C GLY A 57 -1.50 -1.56 10.12
N PRO A 58 -1.63 -1.45 8.79
CA PRO A 58 -2.67 -0.63 8.17
C PRO A 58 -4.09 -1.06 8.54
N ALA A 59 -4.39 -2.36 8.62
CA ALA A 59 -5.71 -2.85 9.01
C ALA A 59 -6.09 -2.41 10.43
N GLU A 60 -5.17 -2.54 11.39
CA GLU A 60 -5.39 -2.04 12.75
C GLU A 60 -5.56 -0.53 12.81
N ALA A 61 -4.78 0.24 12.05
CA ALA A 61 -4.93 1.69 11.98
C ALA A 61 -6.32 2.09 11.47
N LEU A 62 -6.84 1.42 10.43
CA LEU A 62 -8.18 1.67 9.90
C LEU A 62 -9.27 1.21 10.87
N ARG A 63 -9.08 0.09 11.58
CA ARG A 63 -9.97 -0.35 12.63
C ARG A 63 -10.05 0.69 13.77
N PHE A 64 -8.92 1.23 14.21
CA PHE A 64 -8.88 2.32 15.18
C PHE A 64 -9.59 3.56 14.65
N ALA A 65 -9.37 3.96 13.40
CA ALA A 65 -10.08 5.09 12.81
C ALA A 65 -11.61 4.92 12.89
N ASN A 66 -12.12 3.71 12.69
CA ASN A 66 -13.53 3.42 12.86
C ASN A 66 -14.03 3.61 14.30
N THR A 67 -13.17 3.41 15.32
CA THR A 67 -13.56 3.61 16.74
C THR A 67 -13.60 5.08 17.15
N GLU A 68 -12.77 5.92 16.50
CA GLU A 68 -12.68 7.36 16.77
C GLU A 68 -13.76 8.18 16.04
N LEU A 69 -14.36 7.61 15.01
CA LEU A 69 -15.42 8.27 14.25
C LEU A 69 -16.79 8.09 14.91
N PRO A 70 -17.75 9.03 14.73
CA PRO A 70 -19.07 8.93 15.34
C PRO A 70 -19.76 7.59 15.04
N PRO A 71 -20.42 6.95 16.04
CA PRO A 71 -20.76 5.52 16.07
C PRO A 71 -21.84 5.05 15.08
N ARG A 72 -22.23 5.84 14.11
CA ARG A 72 -23.37 5.50 13.26
C ARG A 72 -23.03 4.74 11.98
N ARG A 73 -21.78 4.77 11.50
CA ARG A 73 -21.28 3.98 10.36
C ARG A 73 -19.76 3.85 10.43
N PRO A 74 -19.18 2.66 10.22
CA PRO A 74 -17.73 2.56 10.03
C PRO A 74 -17.34 3.36 8.80
N ALA A 75 -16.18 4.05 8.86
CA ALA A 75 -15.63 4.75 7.70
C ALA A 75 -14.97 3.78 6.72
N PHE A 76 -14.53 2.62 7.24
CA PHE A 76 -13.84 1.59 6.47
C PHE A 76 -14.43 0.21 6.76
N THR A 77 -14.70 -0.55 5.71
CA THR A 77 -15.02 -1.98 5.79
C THR A 77 -13.80 -2.77 5.31
N LEU A 78 -13.24 -3.63 6.16
CA LEU A 78 -12.02 -4.35 5.86
C LEU A 78 -12.33 -5.74 5.29
N HIS A 79 -11.76 -6.04 4.13
CA HIS A 79 -11.87 -7.33 3.46
C HIS A 79 -10.48 -7.93 3.30
N PHE A 80 -10.30 -9.18 3.71
CA PHE A 80 -9.06 -9.93 3.53
C PHE A 80 -9.31 -10.97 2.46
N VAL A 81 -8.64 -10.82 1.31
CA VAL A 81 -8.90 -11.60 0.11
C VAL A 81 -7.64 -12.28 -0.42
N ALA A 82 -7.80 -13.46 -0.99
CA ALA A 82 -6.71 -14.18 -1.64
C ALA A 82 -7.24 -15.14 -2.72
N PRO A 83 -6.38 -15.69 -3.60
CA PRO A 83 -6.76 -16.78 -4.49
C PRO A 83 -7.25 -18.03 -3.78
N GLU A 84 -6.72 -18.32 -2.58
CA GLU A 84 -7.06 -19.49 -1.76
C GLU A 84 -7.67 -19.03 -0.41
N ALA A 85 -8.53 -19.85 0.19
CA ALA A 85 -9.23 -19.53 1.46
C ALA A 85 -8.29 -19.46 2.68
N ALA A 86 -7.05 -19.88 2.53
CA ALA A 86 -5.99 -19.75 3.53
C ALA A 86 -4.65 -19.49 2.86
N SER A 87 -3.81 -18.69 3.52
CA SER A 87 -2.51 -18.29 3.00
C SER A 87 -1.44 -18.42 4.08
N LEU A 88 -0.26 -18.91 3.70
CA LEU A 88 0.89 -18.99 4.59
C LEU A 88 1.63 -17.63 4.54
N SER A 89 1.82 -17.01 5.70
CA SER A 89 2.55 -15.74 5.80
C SER A 89 4.06 -15.93 5.60
N SER A 90 4.78 -14.83 5.51
CA SER A 90 6.26 -14.78 5.39
C SER A 90 7.00 -15.48 6.53
N VAL A 91 6.39 -15.55 7.72
CA VAL A 91 6.96 -16.16 8.92
C VAL A 91 6.39 -17.56 9.21
N GLY A 92 5.65 -18.13 8.27
CA GLY A 92 5.07 -19.48 8.42
C GLY A 92 3.77 -19.55 9.22
N ALA A 93 3.20 -18.42 9.64
CA ALA A 93 1.87 -18.39 10.26
C ALA A 93 0.78 -18.56 9.21
N MET A 94 -0.23 -19.39 9.52
CA MET A 94 -1.39 -19.58 8.65
C MET A 94 -2.41 -18.48 8.87
N VAL A 95 -2.79 -17.79 7.81
CA VAL A 95 -3.93 -16.85 7.77
C VAL A 95 -5.08 -17.58 7.08
N ALA A 96 -6.16 -17.83 7.81
CA ALA A 96 -7.32 -18.56 7.32
C ALA A 96 -8.58 -17.66 7.30
N GLY A 97 -9.62 -18.11 6.63
CA GLY A 97 -10.87 -17.36 6.49
C GLY A 97 -10.79 -16.23 5.47
N LEU A 98 -9.86 -16.32 4.51
CA LEU A 98 -9.75 -15.36 3.43
C LEU A 98 -10.91 -15.53 2.44
N ALA A 99 -11.51 -14.41 2.05
CA ALA A 99 -12.51 -14.40 1.01
C ALA A 99 -11.86 -14.54 -0.38
N PRO A 100 -12.56 -15.04 -1.39
CA PRO A 100 -12.06 -15.06 -2.75
C PRO A 100 -11.85 -13.63 -3.29
N LEU A 101 -10.99 -13.49 -4.29
CA LEU A 101 -10.82 -12.23 -5.01
C LEU A 101 -12.17 -11.84 -5.64
N PRO A 102 -12.73 -10.65 -5.35
CA PRO A 102 -14.06 -10.27 -5.85
C PRO A 102 -14.05 -10.08 -7.37
N GLU A 103 -15.12 -10.44 -8.03
CA GLU A 103 -15.25 -10.27 -9.48
C GLU A 103 -15.25 -8.79 -9.88
N ARG A 104 -15.84 -7.93 -9.04
CA ARG A 104 -15.95 -6.48 -9.21
C ARG A 104 -15.63 -5.77 -7.91
N ILE A 105 -15.18 -4.54 -8.03
CA ILE A 105 -14.97 -3.64 -6.89
C ILE A 105 -15.78 -2.37 -7.17
N GLU A 106 -16.67 -2.03 -6.27
CA GLU A 106 -17.46 -0.82 -6.35
C GLU A 106 -16.77 0.31 -5.60
N ALA A 107 -16.83 1.53 -6.11
CA ALA A 107 -16.30 2.72 -5.45
C ALA A 107 -17.29 3.25 -4.38
N PRO A 108 -16.80 3.81 -3.28
CA PRO A 108 -15.39 4.09 -2.98
C PRO A 108 -14.67 2.87 -2.38
N ALA A 109 -13.52 2.49 -2.94
CA ALA A 109 -12.76 1.35 -2.44
C ALA A 109 -11.25 1.56 -2.52
N TRP A 110 -10.50 0.79 -1.73
CA TRP A 110 -9.05 0.67 -1.80
C TRP A 110 -8.65 -0.78 -2.04
N VAL A 111 -7.69 -0.99 -2.92
CA VAL A 111 -7.01 -2.27 -3.11
C VAL A 111 -5.60 -2.13 -2.55
N VAL A 112 -5.28 -2.91 -1.52
CA VAL A 112 -3.99 -2.89 -0.84
C VAL A 112 -3.21 -4.15 -1.21
N LEU A 113 -2.13 -3.97 -1.98
CA LEU A 113 -1.20 -5.04 -2.33
C LEU A 113 -0.03 -5.01 -1.36
N VAL A 114 0.17 -6.09 -0.61
CA VAL A 114 1.19 -6.16 0.44
C VAL A 114 2.48 -6.79 -0.07
N GLY A 115 3.59 -6.50 0.59
CA GLY A 115 4.86 -7.11 0.32
C GLY A 115 4.88 -8.59 0.64
N ARG A 116 5.81 -9.30 0.03
CA ARG A 116 6.00 -10.74 0.19
C ARG A 116 7.48 -11.09 0.27
N THR A 117 7.78 -12.25 0.78
CA THR A 117 9.14 -12.80 0.77
C THR A 117 9.71 -12.87 -0.66
N SER A 118 11.02 -12.71 -0.79
CA SER A 118 11.70 -12.59 -2.09
C SER A 118 11.46 -13.79 -3.01
N THR A 119 11.52 -13.54 -4.32
CA THR A 119 11.33 -14.51 -5.41
C THR A 119 12.26 -15.74 -5.35
N ALA A 120 13.45 -15.64 -4.72
CA ALA A 120 14.37 -16.76 -4.59
C ALA A 120 13.80 -17.95 -3.77
N GLN A 121 12.85 -17.69 -2.88
CA GLN A 121 12.17 -18.68 -2.04
C GLN A 121 10.82 -19.14 -2.63
N ARG A 122 10.38 -18.60 -3.77
CA ARG A 122 9.02 -18.73 -4.33
C ARG A 122 8.97 -19.52 -5.64
N ARG A 123 9.61 -20.67 -5.71
CA ARG A 123 9.58 -21.49 -6.94
C ARG A 123 8.18 -22.05 -7.28
N ASP A 124 7.26 -22.12 -6.31
CA ASP A 124 5.91 -22.66 -6.47
C ASP A 124 4.81 -21.58 -6.61
N ASP A 125 5.13 -20.29 -6.46
CA ASP A 125 4.15 -19.19 -6.34
C ASP A 125 3.70 -18.55 -7.67
N ASP A 126 4.23 -18.98 -8.80
CA ASP A 126 3.87 -18.39 -10.10
C ASP A 126 2.37 -18.47 -10.41
N ARG A 127 1.66 -19.46 -9.87
CA ARG A 127 0.23 -19.62 -10.10
C ARG A 127 -0.59 -18.59 -9.35
N GLU A 128 -0.34 -18.38 -8.06
CA GLU A 128 -1.06 -17.39 -7.25
C GLU A 128 -0.80 -15.98 -7.77
N ASP A 129 0.46 -15.67 -8.13
CA ASP A 129 0.82 -14.38 -8.72
C ASP A 129 0.04 -14.12 -10.00
N ARG A 130 -0.04 -15.13 -10.89
CA ARG A 130 -0.84 -15.00 -12.12
C ARG A 130 -2.31 -14.73 -11.82
N LEU A 131 -2.91 -15.44 -10.86
CA LEU A 131 -4.31 -15.23 -10.48
C LEU A 131 -4.54 -13.80 -9.97
N VAL A 132 -3.65 -13.27 -9.12
CA VAL A 132 -3.72 -11.90 -8.61
C VAL A 132 -3.50 -10.89 -9.73
N ILE A 133 -2.49 -11.08 -10.59
CA ILE A 133 -2.20 -10.18 -11.72
C ILE A 133 -3.38 -10.13 -12.71
N ASP A 134 -3.96 -11.29 -13.05
CA ASP A 134 -5.10 -11.35 -13.96
C ASP A 134 -6.35 -10.72 -13.35
N TRP A 135 -6.55 -10.90 -12.04
CA TRP A 135 -7.59 -10.22 -11.30
C TRP A 135 -7.39 -8.69 -11.32
N LEU A 136 -6.17 -8.18 -11.05
CA LEU A 136 -5.84 -6.76 -11.10
C LEU A 136 -6.09 -6.16 -12.48
N ARG A 137 -5.80 -6.89 -13.55
CA ARG A 137 -6.09 -6.47 -14.94
C ARG A 137 -7.59 -6.33 -15.21
N ARG A 138 -8.42 -7.15 -14.57
CA ARG A 138 -9.89 -7.07 -14.70
C ARG A 138 -10.49 -5.92 -13.89
N VAL A 139 -10.10 -5.80 -12.61
CA VAL A 139 -10.70 -4.80 -11.71
C VAL A 139 -10.11 -3.41 -11.86
N GLN A 140 -8.93 -3.27 -12.50
CA GLN A 140 -8.29 -2.00 -12.85
C GLN A 140 -8.27 -0.99 -11.68
N PRO A 141 -7.74 -1.33 -10.47
CA PRO A 141 -7.66 -0.37 -9.39
C PRO A 141 -6.77 0.82 -9.78
N GLY A 142 -7.06 1.99 -9.21
CA GLY A 142 -6.46 3.25 -9.62
C GLY A 142 -7.33 4.06 -10.59
N GLN A 143 -8.52 3.54 -10.92
CA GLN A 143 -9.51 4.19 -11.77
C GLN A 143 -10.88 4.24 -11.07
N LEU A 144 -11.77 5.13 -11.52
CA LEU A 144 -13.19 5.16 -11.14
C LEU A 144 -13.48 5.16 -9.62
N GLY A 145 -12.65 5.85 -8.81
CA GLY A 145 -12.84 5.92 -7.37
C GLY A 145 -12.32 4.72 -6.57
N VAL A 146 -11.67 3.76 -7.22
CA VAL A 146 -10.96 2.65 -6.58
C VAL A 146 -9.48 2.98 -6.48
N ARG A 147 -8.96 3.20 -5.28
CA ARG A 147 -7.54 3.52 -5.05
C ARG A 147 -6.69 2.26 -5.04
N LEU A 148 -5.52 2.33 -5.64
CA LEU A 148 -4.48 1.32 -5.51
C LEU A 148 -3.45 1.78 -4.46
N VAL A 149 -3.21 0.94 -3.47
CA VAL A 149 -2.17 1.11 -2.46
C VAL A 149 -1.22 -0.08 -2.55
N THR A 150 0.06 0.17 -2.72
CA THR A 150 1.07 -0.89 -2.73
C THR A 150 2.05 -0.69 -1.59
N VAL A 151 2.32 -1.75 -0.86
CA VAL A 151 3.26 -1.77 0.26
C VAL A 151 4.45 -2.64 -0.11
N CYS A 152 5.67 -2.13 0.09
CA CYS A 152 6.90 -2.88 -0.10
C CYS A 152 6.97 -3.51 -1.52
N SER A 153 7.29 -4.80 -1.64
CA SER A 153 7.31 -5.55 -2.90
C SER A 153 5.93 -5.82 -3.53
N GLY A 154 4.83 -5.45 -2.86
CA GLY A 154 3.48 -5.46 -3.44
C GLY A 154 3.37 -4.63 -4.73
N ALA A 155 4.25 -3.62 -4.87
CA ALA A 155 4.37 -2.83 -6.10
C ALA A 155 4.71 -3.68 -7.34
N LEU A 156 5.41 -4.80 -7.18
CA LEU A 156 5.78 -5.67 -8.30
C LEU A 156 4.57 -6.38 -8.93
N LEU A 157 3.54 -6.71 -8.14
CA LEU A 157 2.27 -7.26 -8.66
C LEU A 157 1.53 -6.23 -9.52
N ALA A 158 1.42 -5.00 -9.01
CA ALA A 158 0.82 -3.88 -9.74
C ALA A 158 1.57 -3.57 -11.04
N ALA A 159 2.92 -3.58 -11.00
CA ALA A 159 3.77 -3.41 -12.17
C ALA A 159 3.50 -4.49 -13.22
N SER A 160 3.46 -5.77 -12.80
CA SER A 160 3.17 -6.90 -13.69
C SER A 160 1.75 -6.87 -14.27
N ALA A 161 0.81 -6.23 -13.58
CA ALA A 161 -0.54 -5.99 -14.07
C ALA A 161 -0.65 -4.79 -15.03
N GLY A 162 0.43 -4.00 -15.21
CA GLY A 162 0.44 -2.82 -16.07
C GLY A 162 -0.19 -1.57 -15.46
N LEU A 163 -0.33 -1.51 -14.13
CA LEU A 163 -1.04 -0.43 -13.45
C LEU A 163 -0.20 0.84 -13.21
N PHE A 164 1.09 0.82 -13.57
CA PHE A 164 2.03 1.92 -13.30
C PHE A 164 2.47 2.71 -14.53
N SER A 165 1.81 2.54 -15.67
CA SER A 165 2.18 3.28 -16.89
C SER A 165 2.19 4.79 -16.64
N ARG A 166 3.35 5.42 -16.85
CA ARG A 166 3.63 6.84 -16.67
C ARG A 166 3.36 7.38 -15.26
N ARG A 167 3.38 6.52 -14.23
CA ARG A 167 3.20 6.87 -12.83
C ARG A 167 4.52 6.98 -12.09
N ARG A 168 4.54 7.82 -11.05
CA ARG A 168 5.65 7.88 -10.09
C ARG A 168 5.43 6.83 -9.03
N VAL A 169 6.39 5.92 -8.85
CA VAL A 169 6.24 4.77 -7.95
C VAL A 169 7.49 4.54 -7.12
N THR A 170 7.32 3.93 -5.97
CA THR A 170 8.40 3.41 -5.15
C THR A 170 8.11 1.95 -4.78
N THR A 171 9.14 1.22 -4.37
CA THR A 171 9.06 -0.16 -3.94
C THR A 171 10.06 -0.44 -2.81
N HIS A 172 10.13 -1.68 -2.36
CA HIS A 172 11.16 -2.13 -1.44
C HIS A 172 12.57 -1.82 -1.97
N HIS A 173 13.48 -1.40 -1.10
CA HIS A 173 14.83 -0.95 -1.47
C HIS A 173 15.67 -1.99 -2.24
N GLY A 174 15.35 -3.27 -2.12
CA GLY A 174 15.98 -4.37 -2.87
C GLY A 174 15.42 -4.59 -4.28
N ASP A 175 14.28 -3.98 -4.64
CA ASP A 175 13.53 -4.30 -5.84
C ASP A 175 13.46 -3.20 -6.94
N PRO A 176 14.25 -2.12 -6.94
CA PRO A 176 14.11 -1.06 -7.95
C PRO A 176 14.37 -1.54 -9.38
N ALA A 177 15.38 -2.40 -9.56
CA ALA A 177 15.71 -2.96 -10.88
C ALA A 177 14.59 -3.87 -11.41
N GLU A 178 13.98 -4.67 -10.53
CA GLU A 178 12.87 -5.53 -10.88
C GLU A 178 11.61 -4.71 -11.20
N LEU A 179 11.35 -3.64 -10.45
CA LEU A 179 10.26 -2.71 -10.73
C LEU A 179 10.45 -2.06 -12.12
N ALA A 180 11.64 -1.55 -12.44
CA ALA A 180 11.94 -0.95 -13.73
C ALA A 180 11.77 -1.93 -14.90
N ARG A 181 12.13 -3.21 -14.69
CA ARG A 181 11.96 -4.25 -15.69
C ARG A 181 10.47 -4.56 -15.95
N ARG A 182 9.62 -4.58 -14.89
CA ARG A 182 8.17 -4.89 -15.01
C ARG A 182 7.33 -3.70 -15.46
N ALA A 183 7.76 -2.49 -15.16
CA ALA A 183 7.07 -1.26 -15.51
C ALA A 183 8.06 -0.22 -16.11
N PRO A 184 8.54 -0.44 -17.34
CA PRO A 184 9.57 0.42 -17.95
C PRO A 184 9.09 1.87 -18.17
N ASP A 185 7.78 2.08 -18.29
CA ASP A 185 7.18 3.41 -18.47
C ASP A 185 6.89 4.13 -17.14
N ALA A 186 7.13 3.47 -16.00
CA ALA A 186 6.98 4.08 -14.69
C ALA A 186 8.25 4.87 -14.32
N THR A 187 8.07 5.94 -13.54
CA THR A 187 9.19 6.68 -12.96
C THR A 187 9.44 6.17 -11.55
N ALA A 188 10.46 5.34 -11.37
CA ALA A 188 10.89 4.93 -10.04
C ALA A 188 11.44 6.14 -9.27
N VAL A 189 10.96 6.35 -8.04
CA VAL A 189 11.40 7.43 -7.15
C VAL A 189 12.29 6.81 -6.07
N PRO A 190 13.62 6.91 -6.19
CA PRO A 190 14.54 6.39 -5.18
C PRO A 190 14.47 7.23 -3.90
N ASP A 191 14.93 6.66 -2.80
CA ASP A 191 15.09 7.33 -1.50
C ASP A 191 13.80 7.97 -0.94
N ARG A 192 12.66 7.39 -1.26
CA ARG A 192 11.35 7.78 -0.74
C ARG A 192 10.68 6.64 -0.01
N VAL A 193 10.11 6.95 1.16
CA VAL A 193 9.30 6.00 1.93
C VAL A 193 7.97 5.74 1.24
N PHE A 194 7.42 6.75 0.56
CA PHE A 194 6.20 6.63 -0.23
C PHE A 194 6.24 7.54 -1.47
N ALA A 195 5.48 7.17 -2.48
CA ALA A 195 5.15 7.99 -3.64
C ALA A 195 3.63 8.07 -3.77
N HIS A 196 3.12 9.23 -4.15
CA HIS A 196 1.71 9.45 -4.45
C HIS A 196 1.62 10.04 -5.85
N ASP A 197 0.68 9.51 -6.65
CA ASP A 197 0.48 9.92 -8.03
C ASP A 197 -1.02 9.84 -8.41
#